data_194fb3714d693bfe988684d92c61b865
#
_entry.id   194fb3714d693bfe988684d92c61b865
#
_cell.length_a   1.000
_cell.length_b   1.000
_cell.length_c   1.000
_cell.angle_alpha   90.00
_cell.angle_beta   90.00
_cell.angle_gamma   90.00
#
_symmetry.space_group_name_H-M   'P 1'
#
loop_
_entity.id
_entity.type
_entity.pdbx_description
1 polymer ?
#
loop_
_entity_poly.entity_id
_entity_poly.type
_entity_poly.pdbx_seq_one_letter_code
_entity_poly.pdbx_strand_id
1 'polypeptide(L)'
;MSLNKQLVYVTLVALLICLVIMGIILPKFLKPFYEYSIYEHLKQPSKFIDPSTNKMGEDIAFIIITRSGAVYTSDNLNKMIPNLSYKEILNYASESNTKGKFKNEGITYYYLWGENDGAKNLILMDDSSIKTQEKNLSSIIIPTMIATITVTITLLFAWSQYVLVKIKKLERKTKSLITGEKVEGREFIIDDELNELNSTIEQVAKELKQKEEYKNMMFQNLSHELKTPISVIQSYIEGVSDGVIDKEEALKIIGEETTTLSKQVQTILQINKIDYMRDSKKYMNSKTNLYNIILDSVDKHKLMRTDLQIITNLNKEEQKNEFNGTEEMWMSVVDNILGNFVRYADKEIKITVQDKTIIFENDGEKIKEEMIEKIFLPYVKDNKGQSGLGLSIVKKTVNIFGYDITVENTENGVKFVIA
;
A
#
# COMPACT_ATOMS: atom_id res chain seq x y z
N MET A 1 -11.67 13.28 -9.29
CA MET A 1 -12.89 12.48 -9.06
C MET A 1 -12.60 11.56 -7.89
N SER A 2 -13.45 11.51 -6.85
CA SER A 2 -13.18 10.62 -5.70
C SER A 2 -13.16 9.16 -6.14
N LEU A 3 -12.31 8.33 -5.50
CA LEU A 3 -12.16 6.89 -5.80
C LEU A 3 -13.52 6.19 -5.92
N ASN A 4 -14.46 6.56 -5.06
CA ASN A 4 -15.81 6.03 -5.04
C ASN A 4 -16.61 6.38 -6.32
N LYS A 5 -16.45 7.60 -6.86
CA LYS A 5 -17.08 7.99 -8.14
C LYS A 5 -16.48 7.24 -9.32
N GLN A 6 -15.18 6.94 -9.28
CA GLN A 6 -14.51 6.14 -10.32
C GLN A 6 -15.01 4.69 -10.30
N LEU A 7 -15.12 4.09 -9.12
CA LEU A 7 -15.60 2.72 -8.97
C LEU A 7 -17.06 2.58 -9.43
N VAL A 8 -17.94 3.50 -9.02
CA VAL A 8 -19.33 3.56 -9.49
C VAL A 8 -19.41 3.76 -11.01
N TYR A 9 -18.56 4.60 -11.58
CA TYR A 9 -18.52 4.82 -13.02
C TYR A 9 -18.08 3.57 -13.78
N VAL A 10 -17.03 2.89 -13.35
CA VAL A 10 -16.54 1.64 -13.99
C VAL A 10 -17.61 0.54 -13.92
N THR A 11 -18.29 0.37 -12.80
CA THR A 11 -19.34 -0.63 -12.65
C THR A 11 -20.57 -0.30 -13.51
N LEU A 12 -20.97 0.97 -13.61
CA LEU A 12 -22.05 1.41 -14.52
C LEU A 12 -21.70 1.17 -15.99
N VAL A 13 -20.47 1.45 -16.40
CA VAL A 13 -20.00 1.18 -17.78
C VAL A 13 -20.00 -0.31 -18.08
N ALA A 14 -19.49 -1.14 -17.17
CA ALA A 14 -19.49 -2.60 -17.32
C ALA A 14 -20.91 -3.16 -17.44
N LEU A 15 -21.84 -2.63 -16.64
CA LEU A 15 -23.24 -3.01 -16.66
C LEU A 15 -23.93 -2.60 -17.96
N LEU A 16 -23.63 -1.41 -18.49
CA LEU A 16 -24.13 -0.93 -19.77
C LEU A 16 -23.61 -1.78 -20.95
N ILE A 17 -22.35 -2.18 -20.92
CA ILE A 17 -21.77 -3.11 -21.91
C ILE A 17 -22.49 -4.46 -21.85
N CYS A 18 -22.73 -5.00 -20.68
CA CYS A 18 -23.46 -6.27 -20.50
C CYS A 18 -24.89 -6.19 -21.05
N LEU A 19 -25.58 -5.06 -20.85
CA LEU A 19 -26.89 -4.77 -21.40
C LEU A 19 -26.93 -4.78 -22.94
N VAL A 20 -25.97 -4.11 -23.55
CA VAL A 20 -25.81 -4.05 -25.01
C VAL A 20 -25.54 -5.45 -25.57
N ILE A 21 -24.70 -6.22 -24.93
CA ILE A 21 -24.41 -7.60 -25.34
C ILE A 21 -25.67 -8.46 -25.26
N MET A 22 -26.38 -8.46 -24.15
CA MET A 22 -27.59 -9.26 -23.98
C MET A 22 -28.77 -8.80 -24.85
N GLY A 23 -29.01 -7.49 -24.95
CA GLY A 23 -30.16 -6.94 -25.66
C GLY A 23 -30.01 -6.93 -27.18
N ILE A 24 -28.80 -6.71 -27.70
CA ILE A 24 -28.57 -6.53 -29.13
C ILE A 24 -27.86 -7.72 -29.78
N ILE A 25 -26.83 -8.25 -29.12
CA ILE A 25 -25.97 -9.28 -29.70
C ILE A 25 -26.64 -10.66 -29.60
N LEU A 26 -27.19 -11.00 -28.44
CA LEU A 26 -27.77 -12.32 -28.19
C LEU A 26 -28.93 -12.66 -29.15
N PRO A 27 -29.90 -11.80 -29.41
CA PRO A 27 -30.96 -12.10 -30.39
C PRO A 27 -30.43 -12.34 -31.82
N LYS A 28 -29.42 -11.56 -32.23
CA LYS A 28 -28.78 -11.76 -33.53
C LYS A 28 -28.02 -13.08 -33.63
N PHE A 29 -27.39 -13.48 -32.51
CA PHE A 29 -26.63 -14.73 -32.44
C PHE A 29 -27.57 -15.96 -32.44
N LEU A 30 -28.78 -15.85 -31.91
CA LEU A 30 -29.75 -16.92 -31.86
C LEU A 30 -30.49 -17.14 -33.20
N LYS A 31 -30.51 -16.14 -34.07
CA LYS A 31 -31.20 -16.23 -35.38
C LYS A 31 -30.77 -17.42 -36.27
N PRO A 32 -29.48 -17.71 -36.48
CA PRO A 32 -29.04 -18.89 -37.21
C PRO A 32 -29.51 -20.21 -36.61
N PHE A 33 -29.61 -20.26 -35.27
CA PHE A 33 -30.08 -21.43 -34.56
C PHE A 33 -31.60 -21.69 -34.82
N TYR A 34 -32.40 -20.61 -34.85
CA TYR A 34 -33.81 -20.71 -35.20
C TYR A 34 -33.98 -21.14 -36.67
N GLU A 35 -33.21 -20.58 -37.60
CA GLU A 35 -33.22 -20.99 -39.00
C GLU A 35 -32.89 -22.49 -39.15
N TYR A 36 -31.87 -22.95 -38.41
CA TYR A 36 -31.51 -24.37 -38.37
C TYR A 36 -32.67 -25.25 -37.87
N SER A 37 -33.33 -24.84 -36.80
CA SER A 37 -34.48 -25.56 -36.23
C SER A 37 -35.64 -25.69 -37.22
N ILE A 38 -35.91 -24.66 -38.04
CA ILE A 38 -36.92 -24.72 -39.09
C ILE A 38 -36.60 -25.80 -40.12
N TYR A 39 -35.34 -25.81 -40.62
CA TYR A 39 -34.94 -26.81 -41.60
C TYR A 39 -34.99 -28.24 -41.06
N GLU A 40 -34.66 -28.46 -39.80
CA GLU A 40 -34.83 -29.76 -39.15
C GLU A 40 -36.32 -30.13 -39.02
N HIS A 41 -37.19 -29.15 -38.74
CA HIS A 41 -38.66 -29.37 -38.71
C HIS A 41 -39.22 -29.71 -40.07
N LEU A 42 -38.74 -29.09 -41.15
CA LEU A 42 -39.14 -29.38 -42.53
C LEU A 42 -38.61 -30.73 -43.04
N LYS A 43 -37.59 -31.30 -42.44
CA LYS A 43 -36.92 -32.53 -42.86
C LYS A 43 -37.80 -33.80 -42.63
N GLN A 44 -38.56 -33.81 -41.54
CA GLN A 44 -39.39 -34.98 -41.22
C GLN A 44 -40.59 -35.13 -42.19
N PRO A 45 -41.39 -34.08 -42.46
CA PRO A 45 -42.47 -34.13 -43.42
C PRO A 45 -41.98 -34.46 -44.87
N SER A 46 -40.77 -33.97 -45.24
CA SER A 46 -40.23 -34.20 -46.59
C SER A 46 -40.08 -35.68 -46.96
N LYS A 47 -40.03 -36.58 -45.97
CA LYS A 47 -39.81 -38.04 -46.15
C LYS A 47 -41.14 -38.83 -46.22
N PHE A 48 -42.26 -38.25 -45.73
CA PHE A 48 -43.51 -39.02 -45.48
C PHE A 48 -44.80 -38.39 -46.05
N ILE A 49 -44.67 -37.45 -47.01
CA ILE A 49 -45.85 -36.84 -47.60
C ILE A 49 -46.52 -37.86 -48.53
N ASP A 50 -47.74 -38.29 -48.14
CA ASP A 50 -48.65 -39.06 -48.97
C ASP A 50 -49.61 -38.09 -49.76
N PRO A 51 -49.61 -38.16 -51.10
CA PRO A 51 -50.47 -37.31 -51.90
C PRO A 51 -51.94 -37.44 -51.58
N SER A 52 -52.39 -38.56 -50.94
CA SER A 52 -53.74 -38.79 -50.52
C SER A 52 -54.17 -38.10 -49.24
N THR A 53 -53.20 -37.64 -48.42
CA THR A 53 -53.42 -36.91 -47.18
C THR A 53 -53.21 -35.44 -47.40
N ASN A 54 -54.22 -34.71 -47.73
CA ASN A 54 -54.16 -33.26 -48.05
C ASN A 54 -53.94 -32.35 -46.81
N LYS A 55 -53.75 -32.92 -45.61
CA LYS A 55 -53.63 -32.19 -44.34
C LYS A 55 -52.30 -32.44 -43.65
N MET A 56 -51.44 -31.45 -43.70
CA MET A 56 -50.37 -31.25 -42.71
C MET A 56 -50.75 -30.14 -41.73
N GLY A 57 -49.97 -29.99 -40.66
CA GLY A 57 -50.22 -28.94 -39.66
C GLY A 57 -50.42 -27.57 -40.32
N GLU A 58 -51.13 -26.66 -39.64
CA GLU A 58 -51.50 -25.34 -40.18
C GLU A 58 -50.28 -24.49 -40.59
N ASP A 59 -49.10 -24.81 -40.06
CA ASP A 59 -47.84 -24.04 -40.25
C ASP A 59 -46.95 -24.53 -41.40
N ILE A 60 -47.37 -25.61 -42.10
CA ILE A 60 -46.56 -26.22 -43.17
C ILE A 60 -47.41 -26.37 -44.41
N ALA A 61 -46.92 -25.85 -45.54
CA ALA A 61 -47.53 -26.08 -46.86
C ALA A 61 -46.56 -26.91 -47.72
N PHE A 62 -47.14 -27.62 -48.69
CA PHE A 62 -46.36 -28.42 -49.61
C PHE A 62 -46.83 -28.32 -51.05
N ILE A 63 -45.94 -28.57 -52.01
CA ILE A 63 -46.17 -28.77 -53.41
C ILE A 63 -45.50 -30.08 -53.79
N ILE A 64 -46.27 -31.03 -54.34
CA ILE A 64 -45.77 -32.33 -54.82
C ILE A 64 -45.79 -32.35 -56.33
N ILE A 65 -44.72 -32.69 -56.98
CA ILE A 65 -44.66 -32.89 -58.42
C ILE A 65 -44.35 -34.39 -58.68
N THR A 66 -45.38 -35.09 -59.21
CA THR A 66 -45.27 -36.52 -59.48
C THR A 66 -44.40 -36.80 -60.72
N ARG A 67 -44.02 -38.06 -60.93
CA ARG A 67 -43.26 -38.51 -62.12
C ARG A 67 -44.09 -38.27 -63.43
N SER A 68 -45.41 -38.26 -63.38
CA SER A 68 -46.25 -37.95 -64.50
C SER A 68 -46.41 -36.45 -64.80
N GLY A 69 -45.80 -35.57 -64.00
CA GLY A 69 -45.90 -34.12 -64.10
C GLY A 69 -47.14 -33.53 -63.46
N ALA A 70 -47.95 -34.32 -62.77
CA ALA A 70 -49.09 -33.80 -61.99
C ALA A 70 -48.62 -33.08 -60.76
N VAL A 71 -49.23 -31.92 -60.45
CA VAL A 71 -48.95 -31.09 -59.31
C VAL A 71 -50.02 -31.14 -58.27
N TYR A 72 -49.69 -31.49 -57.04
CA TYR A 72 -50.62 -31.48 -55.90
C TYR A 72 -50.16 -30.44 -54.94
N THR A 73 -51.08 -29.67 -54.37
CA THR A 73 -50.78 -28.62 -53.34
C THR A 73 -51.57 -28.87 -52.09
N SER A 74 -51.01 -28.47 -50.92
CA SER A 74 -51.75 -28.53 -49.70
C SER A 74 -52.85 -27.49 -49.63
N ASP A 75 -53.90 -27.77 -48.92
CA ASP A 75 -55.12 -26.91 -48.82
C ASP A 75 -54.81 -25.53 -48.18
N ASN A 76 -53.78 -25.47 -47.37
CA ASN A 76 -53.38 -24.25 -46.71
C ASN A 76 -52.34 -23.40 -47.49
N LEU A 77 -51.85 -23.86 -48.68
CA LEU A 77 -50.87 -23.16 -49.47
C LEU A 77 -51.33 -21.73 -49.83
N ASN A 78 -52.53 -21.57 -50.33
CA ASN A 78 -53.10 -20.28 -50.71
C ASN A 78 -53.40 -19.36 -49.50
N LYS A 79 -53.56 -19.95 -48.30
CA LYS A 79 -53.71 -19.19 -47.05
C LYS A 79 -52.38 -18.72 -46.50
N MET A 80 -51.35 -19.58 -46.62
CA MET A 80 -50.02 -19.28 -46.16
C MET A 80 -49.31 -18.27 -47.06
N ILE A 81 -49.44 -18.44 -48.40
CA ILE A 81 -48.80 -17.58 -49.40
C ILE A 81 -49.92 -16.97 -50.32
N PRO A 82 -50.58 -15.94 -49.81
CA PRO A 82 -51.60 -15.26 -50.64
C PRO A 82 -50.87 -14.56 -51.81
N ASN A 83 -51.63 -14.44 -52.88
CA ASN A 83 -51.21 -13.73 -54.13
C ASN A 83 -50.09 -14.36 -54.95
N LEU A 84 -49.64 -15.58 -54.64
CA LEU A 84 -48.64 -16.30 -55.45
C LEU A 84 -49.23 -17.63 -55.95
N SER A 85 -49.15 -17.87 -57.25
CA SER A 85 -49.50 -19.17 -57.83
C SER A 85 -48.36 -20.19 -57.49
N TYR A 86 -48.71 -21.50 -57.51
CA TYR A 86 -47.71 -22.54 -57.31
C TYR A 86 -46.54 -22.44 -58.27
N LYS A 87 -46.70 -21.95 -59.48
CA LYS A 87 -45.65 -21.77 -60.50
C LYS A 87 -44.66 -20.66 -60.09
N GLU A 88 -45.13 -19.59 -59.55
CA GLU A 88 -44.31 -18.49 -59.07
C GLU A 88 -43.52 -18.92 -57.82
N ILE A 89 -44.16 -19.70 -56.94
CA ILE A 89 -43.50 -20.27 -55.76
C ILE A 89 -42.33 -21.20 -56.20
N LEU A 90 -42.55 -22.06 -57.23
CA LEU A 90 -41.50 -22.91 -57.78
C LEU A 90 -40.36 -22.10 -58.39
N ASN A 91 -40.65 -20.94 -58.98
CA ASN A 91 -39.59 -20.04 -59.49
C ASN A 91 -38.74 -19.43 -58.39
N TYR A 92 -39.36 -19.06 -57.25
CA TYR A 92 -38.62 -18.55 -56.08
C TYR A 92 -37.83 -19.67 -55.39
N ALA A 93 -38.39 -20.87 -55.28
CA ALA A 93 -37.75 -22.04 -54.72
C ALA A 93 -36.97 -22.81 -55.80
N SER A 94 -35.87 -22.27 -56.29
CA SER A 94 -35.07 -22.89 -57.35
C SER A 94 -34.69 -24.32 -57.02
N GLU A 95 -34.93 -25.26 -57.95
CA GLU A 95 -34.58 -26.68 -57.82
C GLU A 95 -33.07 -26.92 -57.63
N SER A 96 -32.22 -25.95 -58.01
CA SER A 96 -30.78 -26.05 -57.85
C SER A 96 -30.34 -26.02 -56.36
N ASN A 97 -31.18 -25.55 -55.48
CA ASN A 97 -30.93 -25.47 -54.06
C ASN A 97 -31.86 -26.36 -53.25
N THR A 98 -31.36 -27.37 -52.59
CA THR A 98 -32.13 -28.28 -51.75
C THR A 98 -32.90 -27.59 -50.63
N LYS A 99 -32.42 -26.43 -50.15
CA LYS A 99 -33.06 -25.61 -49.14
C LYS A 99 -32.78 -24.14 -49.36
N GLY A 100 -33.70 -23.29 -48.97
CA GLY A 100 -33.50 -21.85 -49.11
C GLY A 100 -34.65 -21.07 -48.46
N LYS A 101 -34.63 -19.78 -48.70
CA LYS A 101 -35.66 -18.87 -48.24
C LYS A 101 -35.93 -17.80 -49.30
N PHE A 102 -37.17 -17.35 -49.36
CA PHE A 102 -37.58 -16.21 -50.19
C PHE A 102 -38.51 -15.29 -49.38
N LYS A 103 -38.69 -14.07 -49.84
CA LYS A 103 -39.52 -13.08 -49.14
C LYS A 103 -40.66 -12.63 -50.03
N ASN A 104 -41.86 -12.69 -49.51
CA ASN A 104 -43.04 -12.16 -50.15
C ASN A 104 -43.88 -11.33 -49.17
N GLU A 105 -44.31 -10.11 -49.56
CA GLU A 105 -45.11 -9.19 -48.73
C GLU A 105 -44.62 -8.98 -47.29
N GLY A 106 -43.30 -9.00 -47.09
CA GLY A 106 -42.69 -8.79 -45.77
C GLY A 106 -42.52 -10.06 -44.90
N ILE A 107 -43.10 -11.19 -45.34
CA ILE A 107 -43.03 -12.50 -44.72
C ILE A 107 -41.88 -13.29 -45.38
N THR A 108 -41.05 -13.94 -44.55
CA THR A 108 -39.99 -14.81 -45.05
C THR A 108 -40.44 -16.24 -45.03
N TYR A 109 -40.38 -16.89 -46.17
CA TYR A 109 -40.77 -18.29 -46.35
C TYR A 109 -39.49 -19.11 -46.46
N TYR A 110 -39.42 -20.18 -45.68
CA TYR A 110 -38.34 -21.17 -45.71
C TYR A 110 -38.81 -22.37 -46.51
N TYR A 111 -37.98 -22.93 -47.36
CA TYR A 111 -38.32 -24.09 -48.18
C TYR A 111 -37.26 -25.18 -48.11
N LEU A 112 -37.73 -26.41 -48.25
CA LEU A 112 -36.90 -27.63 -48.39
C LEU A 112 -37.43 -28.50 -49.49
N TRP A 113 -36.56 -28.87 -50.40
CA TRP A 113 -36.84 -29.87 -51.40
C TRP A 113 -36.56 -31.27 -50.83
N GLY A 114 -37.46 -32.20 -51.05
CA GLY A 114 -37.32 -33.64 -50.82
C GLY A 114 -37.67 -34.42 -52.06
N GLU A 115 -37.25 -35.66 -52.11
CA GLU A 115 -37.66 -36.62 -53.16
C GLU A 115 -38.08 -37.92 -52.48
N ASN A 116 -39.28 -38.41 -52.84
CA ASN A 116 -39.83 -39.64 -52.32
C ASN A 116 -40.49 -40.43 -53.48
N ASP A 117 -40.11 -41.69 -53.69
CA ASP A 117 -40.62 -42.55 -54.75
C ASP A 117 -40.54 -41.91 -56.13
N GLY A 118 -39.61 -41.02 -56.40
CA GLY A 118 -39.43 -40.30 -57.65
C GLY A 118 -40.39 -39.13 -57.86
N ALA A 119 -41.18 -38.75 -56.87
CA ALA A 119 -41.93 -37.47 -56.80
C ALA A 119 -41.04 -36.45 -56.08
N LYS A 120 -41.01 -35.21 -56.58
CA LYS A 120 -40.32 -34.08 -55.92
C LYS A 120 -41.28 -33.36 -55.01
N ASN A 121 -40.88 -33.17 -53.77
CA ASN A 121 -41.70 -32.54 -52.75
C ASN A 121 -41.05 -31.22 -52.34
N LEU A 122 -41.72 -30.08 -52.50
CA LEU A 122 -41.35 -28.79 -51.95
C LEU A 122 -42.18 -28.56 -50.73
N ILE A 123 -41.54 -28.38 -49.59
CA ILE A 123 -42.16 -28.07 -48.31
C ILE A 123 -41.82 -26.65 -47.93
N LEU A 124 -42.80 -25.92 -47.44
CA LEU A 124 -42.74 -24.50 -47.12
C LEU A 124 -43.24 -24.25 -45.73
N MET A 125 -42.59 -23.31 -45.04
CA MET A 125 -42.99 -22.81 -43.74
C MET A 125 -42.74 -21.30 -43.70
N ASP A 126 -43.63 -20.55 -43.09
CA ASP A 126 -43.43 -19.11 -42.90
C ASP A 126 -42.58 -18.79 -41.65
N ASP A 127 -42.23 -17.53 -41.47
CA ASP A 127 -41.44 -17.07 -40.33
C ASP A 127 -42.27 -16.78 -39.06
N SER A 128 -43.57 -17.10 -39.06
CA SER A 128 -44.49 -16.85 -37.94
C SER A 128 -44.04 -17.57 -36.66
N SER A 129 -43.62 -18.81 -36.81
CA SER A 129 -43.08 -19.62 -35.72
C SER A 129 -41.80 -19.01 -35.10
N ILE A 130 -40.88 -18.49 -35.94
CA ILE A 130 -39.71 -17.75 -35.47
C ILE A 130 -40.10 -16.49 -34.72
N LYS A 131 -41.00 -15.69 -35.31
CA LYS A 131 -41.47 -14.43 -34.71
C LYS A 131 -42.16 -14.68 -33.36
N THR A 132 -42.92 -15.76 -33.25
CA THR A 132 -43.58 -16.16 -32.00
C THR A 132 -42.54 -16.58 -30.95
N GLN A 133 -41.53 -17.36 -31.33
CA GLN A 133 -40.45 -17.75 -30.44
C GLN A 133 -39.58 -16.55 -30.01
N GLU A 134 -39.25 -15.64 -30.93
CA GLU A 134 -38.53 -14.39 -30.60
C GLU A 134 -39.34 -13.52 -29.62
N LYS A 135 -40.65 -13.40 -29.81
CA LYS A 135 -41.55 -12.68 -28.90
C LYS A 135 -41.59 -13.34 -27.51
N ASN A 136 -41.75 -14.66 -27.47
CA ASN A 136 -41.76 -15.40 -26.19
C ASN A 136 -40.44 -15.27 -25.45
N LEU A 137 -39.32 -15.39 -26.15
CA LEU A 137 -37.99 -15.20 -25.55
C LEU A 137 -37.78 -13.77 -25.05
N SER A 138 -38.16 -12.77 -25.87
CA SER A 138 -38.01 -11.37 -25.44
C SER A 138 -38.88 -11.04 -24.23
N SER A 139 -40.07 -11.66 -24.12
CA SER A 139 -40.96 -11.48 -22.97
C SER A 139 -40.41 -12.06 -21.67
N ILE A 140 -39.44 -12.98 -21.71
CA ILE A 140 -38.73 -13.55 -20.55
C ILE A 140 -37.41 -12.82 -20.33
N ILE A 141 -36.64 -12.59 -21.39
CA ILE A 141 -35.28 -12.01 -21.30
C ILE A 141 -35.31 -10.57 -20.79
N ILE A 142 -36.25 -9.74 -21.30
CA ILE A 142 -36.29 -8.33 -20.91
C ILE A 142 -36.61 -8.13 -19.42
N PRO A 143 -37.64 -8.74 -18.83
CA PRO A 143 -37.91 -8.61 -17.41
C PRO A 143 -36.79 -9.19 -16.52
N THR A 144 -36.19 -10.32 -16.90
CA THR A 144 -35.08 -10.91 -16.14
C THR A 144 -33.84 -10.02 -16.18
N MET A 145 -33.54 -9.40 -17.32
CA MET A 145 -32.47 -8.40 -17.41
C MET A 145 -32.72 -7.20 -16.48
N ILE A 146 -33.93 -6.63 -16.53
CA ILE A 146 -34.27 -5.47 -15.68
C ILE A 146 -34.16 -5.86 -14.21
N ALA A 147 -34.65 -7.03 -13.81
CA ALA A 147 -34.55 -7.51 -12.43
C ALA A 147 -33.09 -7.69 -11.99
N THR A 148 -32.24 -8.33 -12.80
CA THR A 148 -30.81 -8.55 -12.52
C THR A 148 -30.06 -7.22 -12.37
N ILE A 149 -30.34 -6.25 -13.25
CA ILE A 149 -29.76 -4.92 -13.21
C ILE A 149 -30.12 -4.20 -11.91
N THR A 150 -31.41 -4.22 -11.57
CA THR A 150 -31.90 -3.55 -10.37
C THR A 150 -31.27 -4.13 -9.11
N VAL A 151 -31.17 -5.45 -9.00
CA VAL A 151 -30.51 -6.13 -7.88
C VAL A 151 -29.02 -5.75 -7.83
N THR A 152 -28.33 -5.79 -8.95
CA THR A 152 -26.89 -5.45 -9.01
C THR A 152 -26.62 -4.01 -8.60
N ILE A 153 -27.40 -3.05 -9.09
CA ILE A 153 -27.27 -1.62 -8.71
C ILE A 153 -27.52 -1.45 -7.21
N THR A 154 -28.53 -2.11 -6.66
CA THR A 154 -28.86 -2.02 -5.23
C THR A 154 -27.73 -2.57 -4.36
N LEU A 155 -27.16 -3.72 -4.73
CA LEU A 155 -26.02 -4.32 -4.01
C LEU A 155 -24.76 -3.44 -4.08
N LEU A 156 -24.45 -2.89 -5.27
CA LEU A 156 -23.32 -1.98 -5.45
C LEU A 156 -23.49 -0.70 -4.64
N PHE A 157 -24.70 -0.15 -4.59
CA PHE A 157 -24.99 1.03 -3.79
C PHE A 157 -24.83 0.74 -2.29
N ALA A 158 -25.37 -0.36 -1.80
CA ALA A 158 -25.23 -0.78 -0.40
C ALA A 158 -23.75 -1.00 -0.03
N TRP A 159 -23.00 -1.69 -0.88
CA TRP A 159 -21.58 -1.91 -0.68
C TRP A 159 -20.77 -0.60 -0.67
N SER A 160 -21.06 0.32 -1.60
CA SER A 160 -20.45 1.65 -1.67
C SER A 160 -20.68 2.45 -0.39
N GLN A 161 -21.88 2.44 0.18
CA GLN A 161 -22.19 3.11 1.45
C GLN A 161 -21.43 2.47 2.62
N TYR A 162 -21.33 1.15 2.65
CA TYR A 162 -20.56 0.43 3.66
C TYR A 162 -19.09 0.83 3.67
N VAL A 163 -18.44 0.85 2.49
CA VAL A 163 -17.02 1.26 2.36
C VAL A 163 -16.83 2.75 2.74
N LEU A 164 -17.74 3.63 2.32
CA LEU A 164 -17.68 5.06 2.65
C LEU A 164 -17.72 5.30 4.16
N VAL A 165 -18.57 4.60 4.90
CA VAL A 165 -18.65 4.72 6.35
C VAL A 165 -17.35 4.28 7.01
N LYS A 166 -16.73 3.18 6.54
CA LYS A 166 -15.43 2.72 7.04
C LYS A 166 -14.31 3.75 6.79
N ILE A 167 -14.21 4.29 5.57
CA ILE A 167 -13.20 5.31 5.23
C ILE A 167 -13.37 6.58 6.04
N LYS A 168 -14.60 7.08 6.22
CA LYS A 168 -14.87 8.27 7.04
C LYS A 168 -14.52 8.05 8.52
N LYS A 169 -14.69 6.83 9.04
CA LYS A 169 -14.26 6.50 10.41
C LYS A 169 -12.75 6.54 10.54
N LEU A 170 -12.02 5.96 9.56
CA LEU A 170 -10.55 5.99 9.54
C LEU A 170 -10.03 7.44 9.46
N GLU A 171 -10.63 8.28 8.60
CA GLU A 171 -10.30 9.70 8.49
C GLU A 171 -10.47 10.44 9.83
N ARG A 172 -11.62 10.24 10.51
CA ARG A 172 -11.88 10.87 11.82
C ARG A 172 -10.86 10.40 12.87
N LYS A 173 -10.55 9.09 12.90
CA LYS A 173 -9.58 8.53 13.84
C LYS A 173 -8.18 9.09 13.59
N THR A 174 -7.74 9.14 12.34
CA THR A 174 -6.45 9.74 11.97
C THR A 174 -6.39 11.22 12.39
N LYS A 175 -7.46 11.98 12.16
CA LYS A 175 -7.53 13.38 12.57
C LYS A 175 -7.45 13.54 14.08
N SER A 176 -8.12 12.71 14.84
CA SER A 176 -8.08 12.74 16.31
C SER A 176 -6.71 12.39 16.88
N LEU A 177 -5.99 11.46 16.24
CA LEU A 177 -4.61 11.12 16.63
C LEU A 177 -3.65 12.29 16.42
N ILE A 178 -3.91 13.14 15.41
CA ILE A 178 -3.08 14.33 15.11
C ILE A 178 -3.49 15.50 16.03
N THR A 179 -4.79 15.71 16.29
CA THR A 179 -5.28 16.85 17.09
C THR A 179 -5.27 16.58 18.59
N GLY A 180 -5.06 15.35 19.03
CA GLY A 180 -5.10 14.95 20.44
C GLY A 180 -6.51 14.90 21.04
N GLU A 181 -7.56 15.09 20.24
CA GLU A 181 -8.95 15.00 20.68
C GLU A 181 -9.35 13.53 20.90
N LYS A 182 -9.90 13.21 22.07
CA LYS A 182 -10.46 11.88 22.32
C LYS A 182 -11.73 11.68 21.51
N VAL A 183 -11.69 10.74 20.55
CA VAL A 183 -12.92 10.29 19.90
C VAL A 183 -13.50 9.15 20.73
N GLU A 184 -14.61 9.43 21.40
CA GLU A 184 -15.45 8.39 22.01
C GLU A 184 -16.13 7.58 20.89
N GLY A 185 -15.72 6.35 20.70
CA GLY A 185 -16.34 5.43 19.74
C GLY A 185 -15.93 4.00 20.02
N ARG A 186 -16.92 3.09 20.10
CA ARG A 186 -16.70 1.65 20.23
C ARG A 186 -15.70 1.17 19.19
N GLU A 187 -14.68 0.45 19.64
CA GLU A 187 -13.79 -0.32 18.78
C GLU A 187 -14.62 -1.29 17.93
N PHE A 188 -14.70 -1.01 16.64
CA PHE A 188 -15.21 -1.99 15.69
C PHE A 188 -14.04 -2.76 15.12
N ILE A 189 -14.07 -4.07 15.30
CA ILE A 189 -13.18 -5.01 14.65
C ILE A 189 -13.43 -4.89 13.15
N ILE A 190 -12.46 -4.35 12.46
CA ILE A 190 -12.44 -4.28 10.99
C ILE A 190 -11.57 -5.47 10.57
N ASP A 191 -12.18 -6.50 10.04
CA ASP A 191 -11.51 -7.77 9.70
C ASP A 191 -11.05 -7.76 8.23
N ASP A 192 -10.29 -6.74 7.80
CA ASP A 192 -9.88 -6.56 6.40
C ASP A 192 -8.52 -5.87 6.30
N GLU A 193 -7.99 -5.69 5.07
CA GLU A 193 -6.80 -4.90 4.73
C GLU A 193 -6.84 -3.47 5.30
N LEU A 194 -8.03 -2.94 5.59
CA LEU A 194 -8.22 -1.67 6.30
C LEU A 194 -7.78 -1.74 7.76
N ASN A 195 -7.74 -2.92 8.36
CA ASN A 195 -7.25 -3.12 9.73
C ASN A 195 -5.72 -3.01 9.79
N GLU A 196 -5.02 -3.55 8.80
CA GLU A 196 -3.57 -3.40 8.66
C GLU A 196 -3.19 -1.94 8.46
N LEU A 197 -3.94 -1.23 7.61
CA LEU A 197 -3.77 0.22 7.42
C LEU A 197 -4.03 1.00 8.72
N ASN A 198 -5.08 0.65 9.47
CA ASN A 198 -5.39 1.29 10.75
C ASN A 198 -4.27 1.06 11.79
N SER A 199 -3.75 -0.17 11.92
CA SER A 199 -2.66 -0.48 12.84
C SER A 199 -1.37 0.29 12.47
N THR A 200 -1.07 0.38 11.17
CA THR A 200 0.06 1.17 10.68
C THR A 200 -0.09 2.65 11.00
N ILE A 201 -1.28 3.23 10.81
CA ILE A 201 -1.56 4.63 11.16
C ILE A 201 -1.42 4.86 12.67
N GLU A 202 -1.91 3.94 13.52
CA GLU A 202 -1.75 4.02 14.97
C GLU A 202 -0.29 3.97 15.40
N GLN A 203 0.49 3.09 14.78
CA GLN A 203 1.94 3.00 15.03
C GLN A 203 2.64 4.30 14.66
N VAL A 204 2.40 4.83 13.47
CA VAL A 204 2.99 6.10 13.00
C VAL A 204 2.58 7.26 13.92
N ALA A 205 1.31 7.33 14.32
CA ALA A 205 0.84 8.38 15.23
C ALA A 205 1.51 8.28 16.61
N LYS A 206 1.69 7.06 17.13
CA LYS A 206 2.41 6.82 18.39
C LYS A 206 3.89 7.25 18.29
N GLU A 207 4.54 6.91 17.20
CA GLU A 207 5.94 7.31 16.94
C GLU A 207 6.08 8.84 16.82
N LEU A 208 5.15 9.50 16.11
CA LEU A 208 5.13 10.96 16.00
C LEU A 208 4.93 11.63 17.37
N LYS A 209 3.99 11.13 18.17
CA LYS A 209 3.75 11.65 19.51
C LYS A 209 4.95 11.48 20.43
N GLN A 210 5.59 10.31 20.40
CA GLN A 210 6.81 10.07 21.18
C GLN A 210 7.94 11.01 20.73
N LYS A 211 8.07 11.25 19.44
CA LYS A 211 9.07 12.18 18.88
C LYS A 211 8.79 13.62 19.31
N GLU A 212 7.54 14.03 19.37
CA GLU A 212 7.14 15.37 19.82
C GLU A 212 7.34 15.55 21.33
N GLU A 213 6.94 14.57 22.14
CA GLU A 213 7.19 14.57 23.60
C GLU A 213 8.69 14.62 23.91
N TYR A 214 9.48 13.82 23.18
CA TYR A 214 10.94 13.85 23.27
C TYR A 214 11.51 15.25 22.94
N LYS A 215 11.05 15.86 21.85
CA LYS A 215 11.47 17.19 21.42
C LYS A 215 11.12 18.25 22.46
N ASN A 216 9.90 18.21 23.02
CA ASN A 216 9.43 19.14 24.04
C ASN A 216 10.24 19.01 25.34
N MET A 217 10.48 17.78 25.79
CA MET A 217 11.35 17.50 26.94
C MET A 217 12.77 18.01 26.72
N MET A 218 13.33 17.80 25.55
CA MET A 218 14.65 18.32 25.17
C MET A 218 14.69 19.85 25.24
N PHE A 219 13.69 20.57 24.69
CA PHE A 219 13.66 22.03 24.75
C PHE A 219 13.49 22.56 26.18
N GLN A 220 12.67 21.93 27.02
CA GLN A 220 12.53 22.30 28.43
C GLN A 220 13.85 22.17 29.18
N ASN A 221 14.52 21.03 29.02
CA ASN A 221 15.80 20.79 29.71
C ASN A 221 16.90 21.73 29.22
N LEU A 222 16.98 21.97 27.90
CA LEU A 222 17.90 22.98 27.33
C LEU A 222 17.66 24.36 27.91
N SER A 223 16.39 24.78 28.02
CA SER A 223 16.05 26.09 28.57
C SER A 223 16.50 26.22 30.03
N HIS A 224 16.36 25.16 30.83
CA HIS A 224 16.82 25.14 32.21
C HIS A 224 18.34 25.15 32.28
N GLU A 225 19.04 24.35 31.49
CA GLU A 225 20.51 24.28 31.48
C GLU A 225 21.17 25.59 31.01
N LEU A 226 20.58 26.28 30.03
CA LEU A 226 21.06 27.60 29.58
C LEU A 226 20.77 28.72 30.57
N LYS A 227 19.61 28.65 31.26
CA LYS A 227 19.25 29.69 32.23
C LYS A 227 20.19 29.77 33.42
N THR A 228 20.66 28.64 33.92
CA THR A 228 21.57 28.58 35.09
C THR A 228 22.86 29.39 34.90
N PRO A 229 23.70 29.07 33.88
CA PRO A 229 24.93 29.83 33.66
C PRO A 229 24.67 31.32 33.36
N ILE A 230 23.58 31.63 32.61
CA ILE A 230 23.21 33.03 32.36
C ILE A 230 22.87 33.76 33.65
N SER A 231 22.12 33.14 34.58
CA SER A 231 21.81 33.75 35.87
C SER A 231 23.03 33.93 36.74
N VAL A 232 23.99 32.99 36.73
CA VAL A 232 25.26 33.12 37.42
C VAL A 232 26.07 34.30 36.88
N ILE A 233 26.21 34.39 35.55
CA ILE A 233 26.89 35.52 34.91
C ILE A 233 26.25 36.85 35.30
N GLN A 234 24.92 36.95 35.24
CA GLN A 234 24.20 38.17 35.65
C GLN A 234 24.45 38.52 37.09
N SER A 235 24.34 37.57 38.03
CA SER A 235 24.59 37.80 39.46
C SER A 235 26.02 38.28 39.74
N TYR A 236 27.04 37.73 39.04
CA TYR A 236 28.41 38.20 39.24
C TYR A 236 28.65 39.59 38.65
N ILE A 237 28.00 39.94 37.54
CA ILE A 237 28.06 41.30 36.99
C ILE A 237 27.39 42.31 37.96
N GLU A 238 26.22 41.99 38.50
CA GLU A 238 25.54 42.82 39.50
C GLU A 238 26.39 42.95 40.76
N GLY A 239 26.94 41.84 41.26
CA GLY A 239 27.80 41.86 42.47
C GLY A 239 29.08 42.72 42.35
N VAL A 240 29.67 42.76 41.16
CA VAL A 240 30.80 43.69 40.89
C VAL A 240 30.31 45.13 40.83
N SER A 241 29.13 45.36 40.18
CA SER A 241 28.53 46.70 40.11
C SER A 241 28.19 47.28 41.48
N ASP A 242 27.72 46.41 42.40
CA ASP A 242 27.38 46.78 43.79
C ASP A 242 28.61 46.83 44.71
N GLY A 243 29.79 46.49 44.22
CA GLY A 243 31.02 46.49 44.99
C GLY A 243 31.16 45.37 46.04
N VAL A 244 30.33 44.29 45.89
CA VAL A 244 30.28 43.15 46.82
C VAL A 244 31.16 42.00 46.43
N ILE A 245 31.46 41.89 45.10
CA ILE A 245 32.31 40.82 44.54
C ILE A 245 33.57 41.43 43.92
N ASP A 246 34.73 40.78 44.15
CA ASP A 246 35.97 41.17 43.49
C ASP A 246 35.91 41.00 41.98
N LYS A 247 36.49 41.97 41.26
CA LYS A 247 36.45 41.97 39.80
C LYS A 247 37.19 40.81 39.16
N GLU A 248 38.34 40.39 39.70
CA GLU A 248 39.13 39.29 39.17
C GLU A 248 38.42 37.95 39.37
N GLU A 249 37.83 37.75 40.54
CA GLU A 249 36.97 36.58 40.83
C GLU A 249 35.79 36.50 39.91
N ALA A 250 35.07 37.62 39.73
CA ALA A 250 33.91 37.69 38.82
C ALA A 250 34.30 37.35 37.38
N LEU A 251 35.39 37.92 36.85
CA LEU A 251 35.84 37.65 35.48
C LEU A 251 36.20 36.15 35.27
N LYS A 252 36.77 35.50 36.28
CA LYS A 252 37.06 34.08 36.24
C LYS A 252 35.79 33.24 36.13
N ILE A 253 34.82 33.47 37.03
CA ILE A 253 33.56 32.73 37.03
C ILE A 253 32.75 32.99 35.75
N ILE A 254 32.66 34.26 35.30
CA ILE A 254 32.00 34.60 34.03
C ILE A 254 32.67 33.89 32.84
N GLY A 255 33.99 33.76 32.83
CA GLY A 255 34.73 33.03 31.81
C GLY A 255 34.43 31.53 31.81
N GLU A 256 34.36 30.91 32.99
CA GLU A 256 34.01 29.50 33.17
C GLU A 256 32.57 29.23 32.70
N GLU A 257 31.61 30.07 33.10
CA GLU A 257 30.20 29.93 32.67
C GLU A 257 29.99 30.19 31.18
N THR A 258 30.71 31.17 30.61
CA THR A 258 30.69 31.42 29.16
C THR A 258 31.22 30.22 28.36
N THR A 259 32.27 29.56 28.87
CA THR A 259 32.79 28.32 28.28
C THR A 259 31.79 27.19 28.36
N THR A 260 31.07 27.08 29.46
CA THR A 260 29.97 26.10 29.66
C THR A 260 28.85 26.34 28.68
N LEU A 261 28.41 27.59 28.52
CA LEU A 261 27.38 27.96 27.51
C LEU A 261 27.82 27.60 26.09
N SER A 262 29.10 27.90 25.74
CA SER A 262 29.62 27.56 24.40
C SER A 262 29.59 26.06 24.13
N LYS A 263 29.95 25.23 25.10
CA LYS A 263 29.85 23.77 25.01
C LYS A 263 28.41 23.29 24.83
N GLN A 264 27.44 23.87 25.56
CA GLN A 264 26.02 23.52 25.43
C GLN A 264 25.50 23.87 24.06
N VAL A 265 25.80 25.06 23.52
CA VAL A 265 25.40 25.45 22.17
C VAL A 265 25.99 24.50 21.11
N GLN A 266 27.30 24.15 21.24
CA GLN A 266 27.91 23.18 20.34
C GLN A 266 27.22 21.81 20.38
N THR A 267 26.81 21.35 21.56
CA THR A 267 26.09 20.10 21.74
C THR A 267 24.73 20.14 21.02
N ILE A 268 24.01 21.27 21.12
CA ILE A 268 22.73 21.48 20.40
C ILE A 268 22.92 21.42 18.89
N LEU A 269 23.92 22.14 18.37
CA LEU A 269 24.25 22.13 16.95
C LEU A 269 24.60 20.72 16.45
N GLN A 270 25.31 19.95 17.26
CA GLN A 270 25.68 18.58 16.96
C GLN A 270 24.45 17.66 16.90
N ILE A 271 23.52 17.76 17.85
CA ILE A 271 22.28 16.99 17.83
C ILE A 271 21.48 17.31 16.56
N ASN A 272 21.34 18.59 16.21
CA ASN A 272 20.65 19.01 14.98
C ASN A 272 21.34 18.47 13.71
N LYS A 273 22.70 18.47 13.70
CA LYS A 273 23.46 17.92 12.59
C LYS A 273 23.26 16.42 12.42
N ILE A 274 23.20 15.66 13.52
CA ILE A 274 22.92 14.23 13.54
C ILE A 274 21.51 13.94 12.96
N ASP A 275 20.49 14.70 13.38
CA ASP A 275 19.13 14.55 12.88
C ASP A 275 19.03 14.85 11.36
N TYR A 276 19.78 15.87 10.87
CA TYR A 276 19.86 16.18 9.45
C TYR A 276 20.57 15.09 8.62
N MET A 277 21.64 14.51 9.18
CA MET A 277 22.41 13.44 8.50
C MET A 277 21.62 12.15 8.35
N ARG A 278 20.74 11.83 9.29
CA ARG A 278 19.85 10.67 9.23
C ARG A 278 19.00 10.65 7.95
N ASP A 279 18.55 11.80 7.47
CA ASP A 279 17.72 11.93 6.27
C ASP A 279 18.56 11.92 4.96
N SER A 280 19.89 11.93 5.07
CA SER A 280 20.82 12.09 3.93
C SER A 280 21.65 10.81 3.70
N LYS A 281 21.27 10.01 2.69
CA LYS A 281 22.01 8.80 2.27
C LYS A 281 23.49 9.02 1.95
N LYS A 282 23.93 10.27 1.77
CA LYS A 282 25.30 10.63 1.40
C LYS A 282 26.32 10.26 2.49
N TYR A 283 25.94 10.32 3.75
CA TYR A 283 26.85 10.09 4.87
C TYR A 283 26.92 8.62 5.32
N MET A 284 25.95 7.79 4.91
CA MET A 284 25.93 6.36 5.26
C MET A 284 27.02 5.53 4.54
N ASN A 285 27.56 6.02 3.42
CA ASN A 285 28.53 5.28 2.61
C ASN A 285 29.99 5.74 2.85
N SER A 286 30.24 6.71 3.75
CA SER A 286 31.59 7.11 4.12
C SER A 286 32.19 6.07 5.08
N LYS A 287 33.48 5.77 4.88
CA LYS A 287 34.24 4.91 5.78
C LYS A 287 35.33 5.72 6.44
N THR A 288 35.57 5.45 7.70
CA THR A 288 36.58 6.17 8.53
C THR A 288 37.43 5.15 9.26
N ASN A 289 38.74 5.36 9.23
CA ASN A 289 39.69 4.59 10.03
C ASN A 289 39.77 5.22 11.43
N LEU A 290 39.43 4.43 12.45
CA LEU A 290 39.35 4.91 13.82
C LEU A 290 40.72 4.95 14.54
N TYR A 291 41.77 4.42 13.93
CA TYR A 291 43.10 4.34 14.58
C TYR A 291 43.59 5.69 15.05
N ASN A 292 43.69 6.66 14.15
CA ASN A 292 44.15 8.01 14.50
C ASN A 292 43.18 8.75 15.41
N ILE A 293 41.87 8.61 15.16
CA ILE A 293 40.83 9.25 15.96
C ILE A 293 40.91 8.84 17.43
N ILE A 294 41.13 7.54 17.68
CA ILE A 294 41.24 7.03 19.04
C ILE A 294 42.55 7.56 19.68
N LEU A 295 43.66 7.55 18.94
CA LEU A 295 44.94 8.05 19.50
C LEU A 295 44.89 9.55 19.82
N ASP A 296 44.34 10.36 18.89
CA ASP A 296 44.23 11.82 19.10
C ASP A 296 43.32 12.13 20.32
N SER A 297 42.19 11.38 20.42
CA SER A 297 41.27 11.53 21.56
C SER A 297 41.93 11.07 22.88
N VAL A 298 42.69 9.99 22.85
CA VAL A 298 43.48 9.52 24.04
C VAL A 298 44.48 10.54 24.48
N ASP A 299 45.28 11.11 23.57
CA ASP A 299 46.28 12.12 23.90
C ASP A 299 45.65 13.37 24.49
N LYS A 300 44.54 13.84 23.94
CA LYS A 300 43.78 14.95 24.50
C LYS A 300 43.27 14.69 25.92
N HIS A 301 42.75 13.48 26.21
CA HIS A 301 42.19 13.15 27.50
C HIS A 301 43.24 12.80 28.57
N LYS A 302 44.41 12.29 28.17
CA LYS A 302 45.58 12.12 29.09
C LYS A 302 46.05 13.43 29.72
N LEU A 303 45.91 14.55 29.01
CA LEU A 303 46.23 15.88 29.55
C LEU A 303 45.27 16.33 30.66
N MET A 304 44.06 15.80 30.71
CA MET A 304 43.06 16.17 31.71
C MET A 304 43.22 15.43 33.03
N ARG A 305 43.71 14.17 33.00
CA ARG A 305 43.98 13.34 34.18
C ARG A 305 45.28 12.54 33.95
N THR A 306 46.38 13.06 34.46
CA THR A 306 47.71 12.50 34.28
C THR A 306 47.95 11.24 35.11
N ASP A 307 47.10 10.98 36.10
CA ASP A 307 47.12 9.79 36.97
C ASP A 307 46.44 8.55 36.33
N LEU A 308 45.72 8.72 35.22
CA LEU A 308 45.07 7.63 34.53
C LEU A 308 45.98 6.93 33.52
N GLN A 309 45.97 5.60 33.55
CA GLN A 309 46.57 4.77 32.52
C GLN A 309 45.52 4.45 31.41
N ILE A 310 45.78 4.91 30.20
CA ILE A 310 44.93 4.57 29.05
C ILE A 310 45.63 3.57 28.15
N ILE A 311 45.15 2.37 28.06
CA ILE A 311 45.70 1.25 27.28
C ILE A 311 44.90 1.13 25.98
N THR A 312 45.56 1.10 24.84
CA THR A 312 44.93 0.94 23.52
C THR A 312 45.40 -0.35 22.87
N ASN A 313 44.44 -1.23 22.53
CA ASN A 313 44.66 -2.45 21.76
C ASN A 313 44.04 -2.27 20.37
N LEU A 314 44.76 -1.55 19.50
CA LEU A 314 44.35 -1.26 18.16
C LEU A 314 45.04 -2.16 17.15
N ASN A 315 44.34 -2.61 16.12
CA ASN A 315 44.96 -3.39 15.07
C ASN A 315 45.82 -2.46 14.18
N LYS A 316 47.06 -2.86 13.90
CA LYS A 316 47.97 -2.10 13.02
C LYS A 316 47.56 -2.20 11.54
N GLU A 317 46.72 -3.18 11.17
CA GLU A 317 46.22 -3.28 9.82
C GLU A 317 45.08 -2.25 9.61
N GLU A 318 45.33 -1.25 8.76
CA GLU A 318 44.40 -0.12 8.51
C GLU A 318 42.97 -0.56 8.18
N GLN A 319 42.80 -1.61 7.40
CA GLN A 319 41.46 -2.09 6.95
C GLN A 319 40.59 -2.67 8.07
N LYS A 320 41.19 -3.14 9.17
CA LYS A 320 40.45 -3.72 10.31
C LYS A 320 39.89 -2.68 11.26
N ASN A 321 40.28 -1.43 11.12
CA ASN A 321 39.77 -0.30 11.89
C ASN A 321 38.82 0.60 11.12
N GLU A 322 38.34 0.17 9.92
CA GLU A 322 37.40 0.92 9.11
C GLU A 322 35.94 0.69 9.55
N PHE A 323 35.29 1.79 9.90
CA PHE A 323 33.90 1.82 10.29
C PHE A 323 33.08 2.74 9.35
N ASN A 324 31.81 2.46 9.17
CA ASN A 324 30.91 3.35 8.45
C ASN A 324 30.72 4.64 9.26
N GLY A 325 30.74 5.78 8.57
CA GLY A 325 30.56 7.08 9.20
C GLY A 325 31.63 8.07 8.86
N THR A 326 31.48 9.33 9.26
CA THR A 326 32.43 10.39 9.02
C THR A 326 33.41 10.53 10.19
N GLU A 327 34.63 11.01 9.91
CA GLU A 327 35.65 11.26 10.91
C GLU A 327 35.17 12.15 12.06
N GLU A 328 34.52 13.27 11.73
CA GLU A 328 33.96 14.21 12.71
C GLU A 328 32.95 13.54 13.67
N MET A 329 32.13 12.66 13.17
CA MET A 329 31.11 11.97 13.98
C MET A 329 31.74 10.92 14.88
N TRP A 330 32.74 10.16 14.37
CA TRP A 330 33.45 9.19 15.17
C TRP A 330 34.34 9.87 16.23
N MET A 331 34.98 11.00 15.90
CA MET A 331 35.69 11.83 16.89
C MET A 331 34.77 12.20 18.04
N SER A 332 33.52 12.64 17.71
CA SER A 332 32.54 12.96 18.74
C SER A 332 32.14 11.75 19.58
N VAL A 333 31.95 10.56 18.96
CA VAL A 333 31.63 9.33 19.70
C VAL A 333 32.73 8.99 20.69
N VAL A 334 33.98 8.95 20.21
CA VAL A 334 35.15 8.61 21.04
C VAL A 334 35.34 9.62 22.15
N ASP A 335 35.28 10.93 21.84
CA ASP A 335 35.45 12.01 22.83
C ASP A 335 34.35 11.97 23.93
N ASN A 336 33.10 11.69 23.58
CA ASN A 336 32.02 11.60 24.56
C ASN A 336 32.19 10.38 25.50
N ILE A 337 32.62 9.23 24.95
CA ILE A 337 32.83 8.02 25.76
C ILE A 337 34.08 8.22 26.66
N LEU A 338 35.21 8.67 26.08
CA LEU A 338 36.43 8.90 26.84
C LEU A 338 36.27 9.98 27.89
N GLY A 339 35.58 11.10 27.56
CA GLY A 339 35.30 12.14 28.55
C GLY A 339 34.46 11.63 29.71
N ASN A 340 33.58 10.68 29.46
CA ASN A 340 32.82 10.00 30.51
C ASN A 340 33.73 9.08 31.32
N PHE A 341 34.54 8.25 30.68
CA PHE A 341 35.41 7.30 31.35
C PHE A 341 36.50 7.99 32.18
N VAL A 342 37.14 9.05 31.67
CA VAL A 342 38.11 9.86 32.45
C VAL A 342 37.51 10.41 33.74
N ARG A 343 36.22 10.70 33.76
CA ARG A 343 35.52 11.20 34.97
C ARG A 343 35.25 10.12 35.99
N TYR A 344 34.95 8.88 35.52
CA TYR A 344 34.50 7.82 36.41
C TYR A 344 35.52 6.73 36.66
N ALA A 345 36.57 6.60 35.85
CA ALA A 345 37.64 5.62 36.05
C ALA A 345 38.45 5.93 37.31
N ASP A 346 38.88 4.91 38.01
CA ASP A 346 39.80 5.04 39.15
C ASP A 346 41.22 5.19 38.66
N LYS A 347 41.77 4.23 37.90
CA LYS A 347 43.17 4.20 37.46
C LYS A 347 43.38 3.80 36.01
N GLU A 348 42.45 2.99 35.43
CA GLU A 348 42.70 2.38 34.13
C GLU A 348 41.51 2.56 33.19
N ILE A 349 41.80 2.88 31.92
CA ILE A 349 40.86 2.83 30.79
C ILE A 349 41.47 1.96 29.72
N LYS A 350 40.71 1.00 29.17
CA LYS A 350 41.16 0.14 28.10
C LYS A 350 40.27 0.32 26.88
N ILE A 351 40.87 0.47 25.69
CA ILE A 351 40.19 0.60 24.42
C ILE A 351 40.66 -0.52 23.50
N THR A 352 39.74 -1.33 23.01
CA THR A 352 40.03 -2.46 22.11
C THR A 352 39.20 -2.31 20.83
N VAL A 353 39.85 -2.42 19.67
CA VAL A 353 39.15 -2.50 18.36
C VAL A 353 39.48 -3.83 17.72
N GLN A 354 38.45 -4.65 17.53
CA GLN A 354 38.56 -5.98 16.93
C GLN A 354 37.30 -6.31 16.12
N ASP A 355 37.49 -6.82 14.89
CA ASP A 355 36.43 -7.39 14.06
C ASP A 355 35.16 -6.49 13.93
N LYS A 356 35.35 -5.19 13.68
CA LYS A 356 34.30 -4.16 13.61
C LYS A 356 33.56 -3.89 14.94
N THR A 357 34.13 -4.29 16.03
CA THR A 357 33.65 -4.01 17.38
C THR A 357 34.63 -3.08 18.10
N ILE A 358 34.08 -2.08 18.77
CA ILE A 358 34.86 -1.17 19.63
C ILE A 358 34.42 -1.42 21.06
N ILE A 359 35.39 -1.69 21.92
CA ILE A 359 35.16 -1.97 23.33
C ILE A 359 35.92 -0.91 24.14
N PHE A 360 35.20 -0.22 25.02
CA PHE A 360 35.73 0.70 26.01
C PHE A 360 35.48 0.10 27.40
N GLU A 361 36.50 -0.01 28.22
CA GLU A 361 36.43 -0.53 29.60
C GLU A 361 37.07 0.45 30.54
N ASN A 362 36.54 0.60 31.74
CA ASN A 362 37.17 1.32 32.84
C ASN A 362 37.05 0.51 34.14
N ASP A 363 37.89 0.87 35.13
CA ASP A 363 37.93 0.27 36.46
C ASP A 363 37.18 1.05 37.55
N GLY A 364 36.27 1.93 37.13
CA GLY A 364 35.55 2.81 38.03
C GLY A 364 34.25 2.22 38.59
N GLU A 365 33.45 3.08 39.24
CA GLU A 365 32.20 2.74 39.89
C GLU A 365 31.21 2.10 38.92
N LYS A 366 30.57 0.99 39.34
CA LYS A 366 29.54 0.29 38.56
C LYS A 366 28.29 1.12 38.41
N ILE A 367 27.65 0.99 37.25
CA ILE A 367 26.37 1.64 36.97
C ILE A 367 25.26 0.89 37.74
N LYS A 368 24.36 1.62 38.39
CA LYS A 368 23.19 1.04 39.04
C LYS A 368 22.33 0.31 38.02
N GLU A 369 21.85 -0.89 38.34
CA GLU A 369 21.07 -1.72 37.41
C GLU A 369 19.87 -0.97 36.78
N GLU A 370 19.14 -0.19 37.59
CA GLU A 370 18.00 0.65 37.16
C GLU A 370 18.37 1.76 36.15
N MET A 371 19.66 2.09 36.05
CA MET A 371 20.21 3.13 35.16
C MET A 371 20.79 2.57 33.86
N ILE A 372 21.14 1.30 33.79
CA ILE A 372 21.79 0.67 32.64
C ILE A 372 21.00 0.93 31.35
N GLU A 373 19.68 0.74 31.37
CA GLU A 373 18.84 0.99 30.19
C GLU A 373 18.64 2.49 29.92
N LYS A 374 18.85 3.35 30.91
CA LYS A 374 18.52 4.78 30.84
C LYS A 374 19.71 5.68 30.53
N ILE A 375 20.95 5.23 30.70
CA ILE A 375 22.13 6.09 30.54
C ILE A 375 22.30 6.68 29.13
N PHE A 376 21.68 6.06 28.12
CA PHE A 376 21.67 6.57 26.76
C PHE A 376 20.49 7.52 26.47
N LEU A 377 19.58 7.72 27.44
CA LEU A 377 18.53 8.71 27.32
C LEU A 377 19.09 10.11 27.55
N PRO A 378 18.60 11.13 26.85
CA PRO A 378 19.08 12.50 27.06
C PRO A 378 18.80 12.99 28.47
N TYR A 379 19.69 13.83 29.00
CA TYR A 379 19.60 14.45 30.32
C TYR A 379 19.60 13.50 31.52
N VAL A 380 19.88 12.23 31.27
CA VAL A 380 20.15 11.27 32.35
C VAL A 380 21.57 11.52 32.86
N LYS A 381 21.65 11.94 34.12
CA LYS A 381 22.93 12.23 34.79
C LYS A 381 22.88 11.80 36.27
N ASP A 382 24.02 11.48 36.81
CA ASP A 382 24.24 11.33 38.25
C ASP A 382 24.77 12.64 38.87
N ASN A 383 25.13 12.61 40.12
CA ASN A 383 25.65 13.76 40.85
C ASN A 383 26.99 14.32 40.32
N LYS A 384 27.75 13.54 39.53
CA LYS A 384 29.02 13.92 38.89
C LYS A 384 28.84 14.31 37.41
N GLY A 385 27.66 14.06 36.81
CA GLY A 385 27.36 14.27 35.39
C GLY A 385 27.19 15.75 35.02
N GLN A 386 27.74 16.17 33.86
CA GLN A 386 27.60 17.55 33.37
C GLN A 386 26.23 17.76 32.67
N SER A 387 26.11 17.53 31.36
CA SER A 387 24.90 17.84 30.58
C SER A 387 23.95 16.66 30.43
N GLY A 388 24.40 15.43 30.64
CA GLY A 388 23.61 14.21 30.38
C GLY A 388 23.28 13.96 28.89
N LEU A 389 23.91 14.69 27.98
CA LEU A 389 23.68 14.57 26.53
C LEU A 389 24.71 13.71 25.80
N GLY A 390 25.95 13.57 26.33
CA GLY A 390 27.06 12.92 25.65
C GLY A 390 26.75 11.49 25.20
N LEU A 391 26.25 10.64 26.10
CA LEU A 391 25.92 9.24 25.77
C LEU A 391 24.72 9.10 24.85
N SER A 392 23.76 10.01 24.93
CA SER A 392 22.63 10.04 23.98
C SER A 392 23.07 10.42 22.56
N ILE A 393 24.05 11.31 22.43
CA ILE A 393 24.70 11.63 21.15
C ILE A 393 25.42 10.40 20.60
N VAL A 394 26.18 9.70 21.44
CA VAL A 394 26.87 8.45 21.05
C VAL A 394 25.84 7.46 20.46
N LYS A 395 24.79 7.14 21.23
CA LYS A 395 23.74 6.17 20.80
C LYS A 395 23.12 6.57 19.47
N LYS A 396 22.71 7.84 19.33
CA LYS A 396 22.14 8.34 18.07
C LYS A 396 23.12 8.24 16.91
N THR A 397 24.38 8.62 17.12
CA THR A 397 25.40 8.63 16.07
C THR A 397 25.73 7.23 15.58
N VAL A 398 25.99 6.28 16.47
CA VAL A 398 26.32 4.91 16.08
C VAL A 398 25.14 4.23 15.36
N ASN A 399 23.91 4.47 15.82
CA ASN A 399 22.71 3.91 15.19
C ASN A 399 22.49 4.39 13.75
N ILE A 400 22.82 5.65 13.42
CA ILE A 400 22.76 6.17 12.05
C ILE A 400 23.69 5.41 11.12
N PHE A 401 24.85 4.98 11.62
CA PHE A 401 25.84 4.25 10.83
C PHE A 401 25.63 2.72 10.83
N GLY A 402 24.55 2.25 11.46
CA GLY A 402 24.17 0.83 11.47
C GLY A 402 24.83 0.01 12.58
N TYR A 403 25.40 0.69 13.59
CA TYR A 403 25.95 0.07 14.80
C TYR A 403 24.99 0.27 15.97
N ASP A 404 25.14 -0.55 17.00
CA ASP A 404 24.49 -0.35 18.29
C ASP A 404 25.53 -0.20 19.40
N ILE A 405 25.16 0.46 20.50
CA ILE A 405 25.97 0.56 21.70
C ILE A 405 25.26 -0.08 22.88
N THR A 406 25.94 -0.97 23.55
CA THR A 406 25.48 -1.61 24.77
C THR A 406 26.43 -1.31 25.93
N VAL A 407 25.95 -1.47 27.14
CA VAL A 407 26.73 -1.27 28.37
C VAL A 407 26.51 -2.44 29.33
N GLU A 408 27.55 -2.84 29.98
CA GLU A 408 27.50 -3.87 31.04
C GLU A 408 28.46 -3.52 32.17
N ASN A 409 28.09 -3.90 33.38
CA ASN A 409 29.00 -3.87 34.50
C ASN A 409 29.94 -5.09 34.44
N THR A 410 31.25 -4.88 34.58
CA THR A 410 32.25 -5.95 34.70
C THR A 410 32.58 -6.25 36.18
N GLU A 411 33.44 -7.20 36.44
CA GLU A 411 33.89 -7.42 37.82
C GLU A 411 34.54 -6.17 38.45
N ASN A 412 35.32 -5.43 37.66
CA ASN A 412 36.12 -4.32 38.13
C ASN A 412 35.62 -2.94 37.70
N GLY A 413 34.57 -2.81 36.94
CA GLY A 413 34.10 -1.51 36.47
C GLY A 413 32.96 -1.60 35.44
N VAL A 414 33.10 -0.82 34.35
CA VAL A 414 32.05 -0.68 33.31
C VAL A 414 32.63 -0.90 31.92
N LYS A 415 31.87 -1.57 31.05
CA LYS A 415 32.26 -1.85 29.68
C LYS A 415 31.18 -1.36 28.71
N PHE A 416 31.59 -0.60 27.72
CA PHE A 416 30.77 -0.18 26.58
C PHE A 416 31.20 -0.95 25.33
N VAL A 417 30.23 -1.46 24.55
CA VAL A 417 30.51 -2.19 23.32
C VAL A 417 29.72 -1.57 22.19
N ILE A 418 30.41 -1.18 21.11
CA ILE A 418 29.83 -0.71 19.84
C ILE A 418 30.06 -1.82 18.81
N ALA A 419 28.95 -2.38 18.26
CA ALA A 419 29.02 -3.47 17.30
C ALA A 419 27.97 -3.32 16.18
#